data_1a8d97f2c1eadccb7b9c5faf15049f7f
#
_entry.id   1a8d97f2c1eadccb7b9c5faf15049f7f
#
_cell.length_a   1.000
_cell.length_b   1.000
_cell.length_c   1.000
_cell.angle_alpha   90.00
_cell.angle_beta   90.00
_cell.angle_gamma   90.00
#
_symmetry.space_group_name_H-M   'P 1'
#
loop_
_entity.id
_entity.type
_entity.pdbx_description
1 polymer ?
#
loop_
_entity_poly.entity_id
_entity_poly.type
_entity_poly.pdbx_seq_one_letter_code
_entity_poly.pdbx_strand_id
1 'polypeptide(L)'
;SEMCIRDRLLMPKGPVEAAGITAYEKFISPAYWTEHNADGDKVVLNAAGVEAFNKKIIAASPTVYDMAAYPKTLSGKTVTAYVNTHTDLSDELYREGKLVSDNYKNILRSQTNAAAIPAEVTVRYGVTVRRANLRNLPTGEGLFFYASDRNFDALQETALDPGEAVAILHTSTNGYFYYVQAYNYRGWLSKFDVAETDRSTWLRYAEPKNFLTVVAKDYTLKADGAQVLFQQGARLQLADKKASAYTVKVPVRTKEGKLQEEKVVLAANASLHEGYLPYTTNNIIRSAFKFYDSVYAWGGLQQSVDCSSFISNAYRTVGIFLPRNADEQETSAGIHKKMGNMSSAQRANVIKGLTPGSTLHMDGHVMLYLGSSNEIPYAIHSLGSHYTGGTRHSVMKVVVSDLNLQKSNGNTYLDELTTCVTFR
;
A
#
# COMPACT_ATOMS: atom_id res chain seq x y z
N SER A 1 24.07 -3.79 -0.21
CA SER A 1 25.20 -4.41 -0.92
C SER A 1 26.42 -4.47 0.00
N GLU A 2 27.38 -5.32 -0.28
CA GLU A 2 28.65 -5.41 0.47
C GLU A 2 29.36 -4.05 0.55
N MET A 3 29.21 -3.21 -0.48
CA MET A 3 29.78 -1.86 -0.52
C MET A 3 29.16 -0.96 0.56
N CYS A 4 27.85 -1.03 0.79
CA CYS A 4 27.19 -0.28 1.87
C CYS A 4 27.65 -0.74 3.26
N ILE A 5 27.91 -2.04 3.42
CA ILE A 5 28.43 -2.58 4.68
C ILE A 5 29.88 -2.15 4.90
N ARG A 6 30.69 -2.15 3.85
CA ARG A 6 32.09 -1.76 3.91
C ARG A 6 32.23 -0.25 4.22
N ASP A 7 31.42 0.57 3.59
CA ASP A 7 31.40 2.01 3.84
C ASP A 7 30.95 2.33 5.27
N ARG A 8 30.01 1.55 5.81
CA ARG A 8 29.57 1.67 7.21
C ARG A 8 30.65 1.33 8.24
N LEU A 9 31.50 0.36 7.94
CA LEU A 9 32.62 -0.06 8.81
C LEU A 9 33.77 0.95 8.78
N LEU A 10 33.89 1.74 7.71
CA LEU A 10 34.93 2.74 7.53
C LEU A 10 34.50 4.13 7.99
N MET A 11 33.22 4.33 8.32
CA MET A 11 32.73 5.63 8.79
C MET A 11 33.18 5.90 10.22
N PRO A 12 33.66 7.12 10.52
CA PRO A 12 33.86 7.55 11.89
C PRO A 12 32.59 7.46 12.70
N LYS A 13 32.70 7.23 14.00
CA LYS A 13 31.56 7.11 14.89
C LYS A 13 30.83 8.45 15.02
N GLY A 14 29.71 8.59 14.33
CA GLY A 14 28.86 9.78 14.43
C GLY A 14 27.81 9.81 13.31
N PRO A 15 26.64 10.42 13.55
CA PRO A 15 25.55 10.47 12.59
C PRO A 15 25.84 11.35 11.38
N VAL A 16 26.90 12.18 11.44
CA VAL A 16 27.22 13.23 10.47
C VAL A 16 27.72 12.66 9.14
N GLU A 17 28.22 11.43 9.14
CA GLU A 17 28.94 10.89 8.00
C GLU A 17 28.17 9.80 7.24
N ALA A 18 26.94 9.55 7.64
CA ALA A 18 26.08 8.65 6.90
C ALA A 18 25.57 9.37 5.65
N ALA A 19 26.25 9.18 4.51
CA ALA A 19 25.76 9.62 3.22
C ALA A 19 25.02 8.46 2.56
N GLY A 20 23.70 8.40 2.73
CA GLY A 20 22.87 7.36 2.15
C GLY A 20 22.17 6.49 3.17
N ILE A 21 22.10 5.17 2.90
CA ILE A 21 21.42 4.20 3.78
C ILE A 21 22.24 4.04 5.07
N THR A 22 21.55 4.19 6.22
CA THR A 22 22.18 4.03 7.53
C THR A 22 21.89 2.69 8.17
N ALA A 23 22.81 2.19 8.97
CA ALA A 23 22.64 1.05 9.85
C ALA A 23 22.98 1.39 11.31
N TYR A 24 23.14 2.67 11.64
CA TYR A 24 23.29 3.07 13.04
C TYR A 24 22.09 2.63 13.85
N GLU A 25 22.34 1.89 14.93
CA GLU A 25 21.31 1.24 15.74
C GLU A 25 20.20 2.22 16.16
N LYS A 26 20.57 3.41 16.62
CA LYS A 26 19.59 4.41 17.05
C LYS A 26 18.69 4.91 15.93
N PHE A 27 19.16 4.92 14.67
CA PHE A 27 18.39 5.43 13.53
C PHE A 27 17.47 4.38 12.92
N ILE A 28 17.75 3.11 13.14
CA ILE A 28 16.98 1.99 12.55
C ILE A 28 15.95 1.41 13.51
N SER A 29 15.67 2.10 14.60
CA SER A 29 14.58 1.75 15.52
C SER A 29 13.70 2.97 15.78
N PRO A 30 12.44 2.79 16.15
CA PRO A 30 11.50 3.91 16.30
C PRO A 30 11.81 4.78 17.53
N ALA A 31 12.43 4.23 18.56
CA ALA A 31 12.60 4.91 19.86
C ALA A 31 13.29 6.27 19.75
N TYR A 32 14.40 6.32 19.03
CA TYR A 32 15.13 7.58 18.82
C TYR A 32 14.25 8.66 18.19
N TRP A 33 13.52 8.30 17.13
CA TRP A 33 12.70 9.26 16.38
C TRP A 33 11.46 9.70 17.17
N THR A 34 10.83 8.79 17.90
CA THR A 34 9.66 9.14 18.72
C THR A 34 10.04 9.97 19.95
N GLU A 35 11.16 9.71 20.56
CA GLU A 35 11.67 10.48 21.71
C GLU A 35 12.09 11.89 21.33
N HIS A 36 12.58 12.10 20.10
CA HIS A 36 13.03 13.39 19.60
C HIS A 36 11.94 14.15 18.82
N ASN A 37 10.73 13.64 18.78
CA ASN A 37 9.58 14.29 18.14
C ASN A 37 8.74 15.01 19.20
N ALA A 38 8.93 16.32 19.33
CA ALA A 38 8.37 17.12 20.43
C ALA A 38 6.85 17.04 20.55
N ASP A 39 6.13 16.98 19.42
CA ASP A 39 4.67 16.89 19.37
C ASP A 39 4.19 15.48 18.97
N GLY A 40 5.07 14.49 19.07
CA GLY A 40 4.85 13.17 18.51
C GLY A 40 3.66 12.41 19.08
N ASP A 41 3.35 12.62 20.35
CA ASP A 41 2.23 11.94 21.03
C ASP A 41 0.94 12.78 21.08
N LYS A 42 0.97 14.00 20.52
CA LYS A 42 -0.23 14.81 20.38
C LYS A 42 -1.14 14.25 19.29
N VAL A 43 -2.42 14.20 19.56
CA VAL A 43 -3.42 13.82 18.56
C VAL A 43 -3.45 14.88 17.47
N VAL A 44 -3.14 14.48 16.24
CA VAL A 44 -3.18 15.37 15.06
C VAL A 44 -4.61 15.67 14.67
N LEU A 45 -5.43 14.64 14.59
CA LEU A 45 -6.86 14.71 14.32
C LEU A 45 -7.56 13.71 15.24
N ASN A 46 -8.66 14.12 15.88
CA ASN A 46 -9.52 13.18 16.61
C ASN A 46 -10.32 12.31 15.62
N ALA A 47 -11.11 11.38 16.11
CA ALA A 47 -11.89 10.48 15.27
C ALA A 47 -12.78 11.21 14.24
N ALA A 48 -13.47 12.27 14.66
CA ALA A 48 -14.28 13.08 13.77
C ALA A 48 -13.44 13.83 12.73
N GLY A 49 -12.26 14.32 13.13
CA GLY A 49 -11.29 14.97 12.24
C GLY A 49 -10.72 14.02 11.20
N VAL A 50 -10.41 12.77 11.57
CA VAL A 50 -9.97 11.72 10.65
C VAL A 50 -11.07 11.41 9.63
N GLU A 51 -12.30 11.26 10.07
CA GLU A 51 -13.44 11.02 9.18
C GLU A 51 -13.64 12.19 8.20
N ALA A 52 -13.55 13.43 8.67
CA ALA A 52 -13.63 14.62 7.82
C ALA A 52 -12.46 14.67 6.81
N PHE A 53 -11.28 14.29 7.24
CA PHE A 53 -10.09 14.24 6.36
C PHE A 53 -10.25 13.18 5.26
N ASN A 54 -10.79 12.00 5.58
CA ASN A 54 -11.09 10.98 4.57
C ASN A 54 -12.08 11.49 3.50
N LYS A 55 -13.05 12.30 3.88
CA LYS A 55 -13.96 12.95 2.92
C LYS A 55 -13.22 13.93 2.01
N LYS A 56 -12.25 14.66 2.54
CA LYS A 56 -11.39 15.54 1.72
C LYS A 56 -10.53 14.74 0.74
N ILE A 57 -10.01 13.59 1.16
CA ILE A 57 -9.25 12.69 0.27
C ILE A 57 -10.14 12.25 -0.90
N ILE A 58 -11.35 11.77 -0.62
CA ILE A 58 -12.30 11.33 -1.65
C ILE A 58 -12.63 12.47 -2.62
N ALA A 59 -12.84 13.69 -2.10
CA ALA A 59 -13.15 14.86 -2.93
C ALA A 59 -11.97 15.27 -3.82
N ALA A 60 -10.73 15.09 -3.35
CA ALA A 60 -9.51 15.50 -4.05
C ALA A 60 -8.93 14.40 -4.95
N SER A 61 -9.33 13.14 -4.76
CA SER A 61 -8.69 11.98 -5.39
C SER A 61 -9.70 11.21 -6.25
N PRO A 62 -9.66 11.30 -7.57
CA PRO A 62 -10.64 10.63 -8.44
C PRO A 62 -10.53 9.10 -8.39
N THR A 63 -9.48 8.55 -7.78
CA THR A 63 -9.25 7.11 -7.64
C THR A 63 -9.64 6.55 -6.28
N VAL A 64 -10.11 7.39 -5.36
CA VAL A 64 -10.56 6.97 -4.03
C VAL A 64 -12.07 7.11 -3.93
N TYR A 65 -12.73 6.04 -3.49
CA TYR A 65 -14.18 5.94 -3.43
C TYR A 65 -14.66 5.73 -2.00
N ASP A 66 -15.78 6.36 -1.67
CA ASP A 66 -16.61 5.93 -0.55
C ASP A 66 -17.38 4.68 -1.02
N MET A 67 -16.94 3.51 -0.61
CA MET A 67 -17.53 2.26 -1.08
C MET A 67 -18.98 2.10 -0.65
N ALA A 68 -19.37 2.60 0.52
CA ALA A 68 -20.76 2.55 0.97
C ALA A 68 -21.69 3.38 0.07
N ALA A 69 -21.16 4.39 -0.60
CA ALA A 69 -21.88 5.23 -1.57
C ALA A 69 -21.64 4.81 -3.02
N TYR A 70 -20.95 3.69 -3.25
CA TYR A 70 -20.66 3.24 -4.62
C TYR A 70 -21.95 2.96 -5.39
N PRO A 71 -22.05 3.35 -6.67
CA PRO A 71 -23.28 3.16 -7.46
C PRO A 71 -23.70 1.69 -7.52
N LYS A 72 -25.01 1.44 -7.55
CA LYS A 72 -25.57 0.08 -7.70
C LYS A 72 -25.55 -0.40 -9.13
N THR A 73 -25.42 0.52 -10.07
CA THR A 73 -25.30 0.23 -11.51
C THR A 73 -24.26 1.15 -12.13
N LEU A 74 -23.61 0.67 -13.17
CA LEU A 74 -22.70 1.45 -14.01
C LEU A 74 -23.06 1.27 -15.49
N SER A 75 -22.73 2.24 -16.33
CA SER A 75 -22.87 2.06 -17.78
C SER A 75 -21.90 0.99 -18.28
N GLY A 76 -22.31 0.22 -19.26
CA GLY A 76 -21.45 -0.75 -19.93
C GLY A 76 -20.23 -0.11 -20.58
N LYS A 77 -20.36 1.12 -21.07
CA LYS A 77 -19.24 1.89 -21.64
C LYS A 77 -18.16 2.15 -20.59
N THR A 78 -18.56 2.51 -19.38
CA THR A 78 -17.62 2.75 -18.27
C THR A 78 -16.86 1.48 -17.92
N VAL A 79 -17.56 0.37 -17.73
CA VAL A 79 -16.91 -0.92 -17.35
C VAL A 79 -16.03 -1.42 -18.51
N THR A 80 -16.46 -1.25 -19.76
CA THR A 80 -15.64 -1.60 -20.93
C THR A 80 -14.33 -0.80 -20.96
N ALA A 81 -14.41 0.50 -20.71
CA ALA A 81 -13.20 1.33 -20.62
C ALA A 81 -12.26 0.84 -19.49
N TYR A 82 -12.82 0.44 -18.36
CA TYR A 82 -12.03 -0.10 -17.25
C TYR A 82 -11.26 -1.37 -17.66
N VAL A 83 -11.94 -2.38 -18.19
CA VAL A 83 -11.31 -3.66 -18.53
C VAL A 83 -10.34 -3.54 -19.69
N ASN A 84 -10.49 -2.53 -20.55
CA ASN A 84 -9.57 -2.25 -21.65
C ASN A 84 -8.34 -1.42 -21.22
N THR A 85 -8.29 -0.95 -19.97
CA THR A 85 -7.13 -0.27 -19.40
C THR A 85 -6.23 -1.30 -18.72
N HIS A 86 -5.16 -1.69 -19.38
CA HIS A 86 -4.22 -2.70 -18.92
C HIS A 86 -2.85 -2.48 -19.55
N THR A 87 -1.86 -3.27 -19.12
CA THR A 87 -0.54 -3.30 -19.74
C THR A 87 -0.66 -3.41 -21.26
N ASP A 88 0.13 -2.61 -21.98
CA ASP A 88 0.14 -2.62 -23.44
C ASP A 88 0.69 -3.94 -23.95
N LEU A 89 -0.18 -4.73 -24.58
CA LEU A 89 0.18 -6.03 -25.13
C LEU A 89 0.97 -5.95 -26.44
N SER A 90 1.17 -4.74 -27.01
CA SER A 90 2.12 -4.56 -28.12
C SER A 90 3.56 -4.53 -27.65
N ASP A 91 3.82 -4.31 -26.35
CA ASP A 91 5.17 -4.39 -25.80
C ASP A 91 5.70 -5.83 -25.81
N GLU A 92 7.02 -5.97 -25.87
CA GLU A 92 7.67 -7.25 -25.62
C GLU A 92 7.53 -7.61 -24.14
N LEU A 93 6.93 -8.77 -23.86
CA LEU A 93 6.70 -9.26 -22.52
C LEU A 93 7.30 -10.66 -22.36
N TYR A 94 7.79 -10.93 -21.17
CA TYR A 94 8.46 -12.17 -20.84
C TYR A 94 7.75 -12.89 -19.71
N ARG A 95 7.60 -14.21 -19.87
CA ARG A 95 7.09 -15.12 -18.83
C ARG A 95 8.16 -16.13 -18.51
N GLU A 96 8.60 -16.19 -17.26
CA GLU A 96 9.70 -17.07 -16.82
C GLU A 96 10.95 -16.96 -17.70
N GLY A 97 11.30 -15.76 -18.11
CA GLY A 97 12.47 -15.48 -18.93
C GLY A 97 12.31 -15.71 -20.42
N LYS A 98 11.11 -16.11 -20.87
CA LYS A 98 10.83 -16.39 -22.29
C LYS A 98 9.86 -15.37 -22.86
N LEU A 99 10.13 -14.88 -24.06
CA LEU A 99 9.25 -13.99 -24.80
C LEU A 99 7.90 -14.68 -25.04
N VAL A 100 6.81 -14.00 -24.66
CA VAL A 100 5.46 -14.52 -24.89
C VAL A 100 5.06 -14.33 -26.35
N SER A 101 4.31 -15.31 -26.88
CA SER A 101 3.82 -15.27 -28.27
C SER A 101 2.64 -14.32 -28.44
N ASP A 102 2.40 -13.94 -29.70
CA ASP A 102 1.20 -13.17 -30.05
C ASP A 102 -0.09 -13.95 -29.77
N ASN A 103 -0.05 -15.27 -29.95
CA ASN A 103 -1.18 -16.14 -29.62
C ASN A 103 -1.51 -16.09 -28.13
N TYR A 104 -0.50 -16.15 -27.25
CA TYR A 104 -0.69 -16.01 -25.82
C TYR A 104 -1.33 -14.66 -25.46
N LYS A 105 -0.84 -13.57 -26.05
CA LYS A 105 -1.38 -12.22 -25.84
C LYS A 105 -2.84 -12.11 -26.30
N ASN A 106 -3.17 -12.73 -27.43
CA ASN A 106 -4.54 -12.73 -27.94
C ASN A 106 -5.50 -13.50 -27.03
N ILE A 107 -5.07 -14.64 -26.50
CA ILE A 107 -5.84 -15.41 -25.51
C ILE A 107 -6.04 -14.58 -24.24
N LEU A 108 -5.00 -13.98 -23.74
CA LEU A 108 -5.05 -13.16 -22.54
C LEU A 108 -6.02 -11.97 -22.72
N ARG A 109 -5.94 -11.29 -23.84
CA ARG A 109 -6.87 -10.20 -24.18
C ARG A 109 -8.31 -10.69 -24.24
N SER A 110 -8.56 -11.86 -24.85
CA SER A 110 -9.89 -12.43 -24.95
C SER A 110 -10.51 -12.77 -23.58
N GLN A 111 -9.70 -13.04 -22.59
CA GLN A 111 -10.16 -13.33 -21.23
C GLN A 111 -10.77 -12.13 -20.52
N THR A 112 -10.52 -10.90 -20.98
CA THR A 112 -11.20 -9.70 -20.44
C THR A 112 -12.70 -9.73 -20.68
N ASN A 113 -13.18 -10.53 -21.65
CA ASN A 113 -14.59 -10.73 -21.95
C ASN A 113 -15.35 -9.40 -22.20
N ALA A 114 -14.65 -8.42 -22.76
CA ALA A 114 -15.18 -7.04 -22.93
C ALA A 114 -16.45 -7.00 -23.78
N ALA A 115 -16.53 -7.84 -24.81
CA ALA A 115 -17.70 -7.89 -25.70
C ALA A 115 -18.98 -8.37 -25.01
N ALA A 116 -18.89 -9.07 -23.88
CA ALA A 116 -20.03 -9.57 -23.14
C ALA A 116 -20.55 -8.57 -22.08
N ILE A 117 -19.92 -7.41 -21.93
CA ILE A 117 -20.36 -6.38 -20.99
C ILE A 117 -21.70 -5.81 -21.46
N PRO A 118 -22.77 -5.88 -20.62
CA PRO A 118 -24.08 -5.35 -21.01
C PRO A 118 -24.09 -3.81 -21.04
N ALA A 119 -25.11 -3.23 -21.67
CA ALA A 119 -25.27 -1.78 -21.72
C ALA A 119 -25.38 -1.13 -20.34
N GLU A 120 -26.00 -1.84 -19.38
CA GLU A 120 -26.04 -1.47 -17.97
C GLU A 120 -25.51 -2.65 -17.14
N VAL A 121 -24.51 -2.36 -16.29
CA VAL A 121 -23.89 -3.34 -15.40
C VAL A 121 -24.51 -3.20 -14.02
N THR A 122 -25.09 -4.28 -13.50
CA THR A 122 -25.54 -4.36 -12.10
C THR A 122 -24.36 -4.77 -11.23
N VAL A 123 -24.04 -3.96 -10.22
CA VAL A 123 -22.95 -4.22 -9.30
C VAL A 123 -23.31 -5.40 -8.38
N ARG A 124 -22.41 -6.36 -8.28
CA ARG A 124 -22.47 -7.44 -7.28
C ARG A 124 -21.50 -7.12 -6.14
N TYR A 125 -21.72 -7.73 -4.99
CA TYR A 125 -21.00 -7.38 -3.77
C TYR A 125 -20.14 -8.53 -3.30
N GLY A 126 -18.86 -8.28 -3.09
CA GLY A 126 -17.90 -9.27 -2.68
C GLY A 126 -17.06 -8.81 -1.50
N VAL A 127 -16.59 -9.80 -0.73
CA VAL A 127 -15.63 -9.57 0.37
C VAL A 127 -14.44 -10.48 0.11
N THR A 128 -13.24 -9.94 0.21
CA THR A 128 -12.03 -10.74 0.11
C THR A 128 -11.91 -11.69 1.29
N VAL A 129 -11.50 -12.93 1.04
CA VAL A 129 -11.38 -13.98 2.07
C VAL A 129 -9.94 -14.39 2.35
N ARG A 130 -9.02 -13.90 1.53
CA ARG A 130 -7.58 -14.05 1.72
C ARG A 130 -6.88 -12.86 1.09
N ARG A 131 -5.57 -12.69 1.35
CA ARG A 131 -4.79 -11.67 0.66
C ARG A 131 -4.85 -11.94 -0.84
N ALA A 132 -5.32 -10.97 -1.60
CA ALA A 132 -5.67 -11.13 -3.00
C ALA A 132 -4.85 -10.17 -3.87
N ASN A 133 -4.23 -10.71 -4.93
CA ASN A 133 -3.51 -9.92 -5.91
C ASN A 133 -4.48 -9.31 -6.92
N LEU A 134 -4.47 -8.00 -7.03
CA LEU A 134 -5.27 -7.27 -7.98
C LEU A 134 -4.42 -7.00 -9.23
N ARG A 135 -4.93 -7.45 -10.38
CA ARG A 135 -4.19 -7.54 -11.63
C ARG A 135 -4.87 -6.68 -12.70
N ASN A 136 -4.10 -6.16 -13.65
CA ASN A 136 -4.72 -5.40 -14.75
C ASN A 136 -5.19 -6.29 -15.92
N LEU A 137 -4.82 -7.58 -15.95
CA LEU A 137 -5.36 -8.59 -16.85
C LEU A 137 -5.72 -9.86 -16.04
N PRO A 138 -6.71 -10.64 -16.49
CA PRO A 138 -7.27 -11.74 -15.69
C PRO A 138 -6.42 -13.01 -15.76
N THR A 139 -5.25 -12.96 -15.17
CA THR A 139 -4.35 -14.10 -15.00
C THR A 139 -3.52 -13.95 -13.73
N GLY A 140 -3.17 -15.06 -13.12
CA GLY A 140 -2.22 -15.11 -12.02
C GLY A 140 -0.76 -15.17 -12.46
N GLU A 141 -0.49 -15.31 -13.76
CA GLU A 141 0.86 -15.40 -14.27
C GLU A 141 1.57 -14.04 -14.26
N GLY A 142 2.86 -14.05 -13.93
CA GLY A 142 3.70 -12.86 -13.99
C GLY A 142 4.20 -12.60 -15.41
N LEU A 143 4.07 -11.36 -15.85
CA LEU A 143 4.67 -10.89 -17.11
C LEU A 143 5.60 -9.72 -16.82
N PHE A 144 6.75 -9.71 -17.50
CA PHE A 144 7.84 -8.76 -17.22
C PHE A 144 8.31 -8.10 -18.52
N PHE A 145 8.85 -6.89 -18.40
CA PHE A 145 9.39 -6.17 -19.57
C PHE A 145 10.79 -6.64 -19.96
N TYR A 146 11.47 -7.41 -19.10
CA TYR A 146 12.81 -7.92 -19.34
C TYR A 146 12.89 -9.40 -19.00
N ALA A 147 13.66 -10.16 -19.77
CA ALA A 147 13.83 -11.61 -19.59
C ALA A 147 14.41 -11.97 -18.22
N SER A 148 15.27 -11.12 -17.67
CA SER A 148 15.95 -11.34 -16.38
C SER A 148 15.15 -10.87 -15.16
N ASP A 149 14.08 -10.13 -15.36
CA ASP A 149 13.28 -9.57 -14.27
C ASP A 149 12.33 -10.62 -13.69
N ARG A 150 12.23 -10.69 -12.37
CA ARG A 150 11.28 -11.51 -11.61
C ARG A 150 10.56 -10.70 -10.52
N ASN A 151 10.86 -9.41 -10.43
CA ASN A 151 10.38 -8.55 -9.32
C ASN A 151 9.27 -7.60 -9.73
N PHE A 152 9.30 -7.07 -10.95
CA PHE A 152 8.37 -6.03 -11.42
C PHE A 152 7.38 -6.63 -12.41
N ASP A 153 6.43 -7.40 -11.90
CA ASP A 153 5.34 -7.97 -12.68
C ASP A 153 4.46 -6.86 -13.26
N ALA A 154 4.49 -6.73 -14.59
CA ALA A 154 3.76 -5.68 -15.31
C ALA A 154 2.24 -5.76 -15.13
N LEU A 155 1.69 -6.90 -14.73
CA LEU A 155 0.25 -7.08 -14.52
C LEU A 155 -0.19 -6.82 -13.08
N GLN A 156 0.73 -6.76 -12.12
CA GLN A 156 0.41 -6.57 -10.71
C GLN A 156 0.18 -5.10 -10.41
N GLU A 157 -0.98 -4.80 -9.80
CA GLU A 157 -1.35 -3.44 -9.42
C GLU A 157 -1.27 -3.23 -7.90
N THR A 158 -1.97 -4.05 -7.14
CA THR A 158 -1.93 -3.99 -5.68
C THR A 158 -2.36 -5.33 -5.08
N ALA A 159 -2.22 -5.47 -3.77
CA ALA A 159 -2.75 -6.59 -3.01
C ALA A 159 -3.77 -6.07 -2.00
N LEU A 160 -4.88 -6.77 -1.87
CA LEU A 160 -5.94 -6.47 -0.91
C LEU A 160 -5.83 -7.45 0.27
N ASP A 161 -6.05 -6.94 1.47
CA ASP A 161 -6.16 -7.79 2.66
C ASP A 161 -7.48 -8.57 2.66
N PRO A 162 -7.60 -9.64 3.45
CA PRO A 162 -8.90 -10.25 3.72
C PRO A 162 -9.83 -9.25 4.41
N GLY A 163 -11.13 -9.38 4.19
CA GLY A 163 -12.13 -8.52 4.80
C GLY A 163 -12.32 -7.18 4.10
N GLU A 164 -11.80 -7.02 2.88
CA GLU A 164 -12.03 -5.82 2.07
C GLU A 164 -13.33 -5.97 1.27
N ALA A 165 -14.16 -4.94 1.31
CA ALA A 165 -15.37 -4.85 0.49
C ALA A 165 -15.01 -4.44 -0.94
N VAL A 166 -15.45 -5.22 -1.92
CA VAL A 166 -15.23 -4.93 -3.34
C VAL A 166 -16.56 -4.95 -4.11
N ALA A 167 -16.67 -4.07 -5.08
CA ALA A 167 -17.79 -4.08 -6.04
C ALA A 167 -17.39 -4.95 -7.22
N ILE A 168 -18.14 -6.00 -7.51
CA ILE A 168 -17.88 -6.91 -8.63
C ILE A 168 -18.61 -6.35 -9.86
N LEU A 169 -17.85 -6.03 -10.91
CA LEU A 169 -18.35 -5.35 -12.09
C LEU A 169 -18.43 -6.26 -13.33
N HIS A 170 -17.60 -7.29 -13.41
CA HIS A 170 -17.52 -8.15 -14.58
C HIS A 170 -16.82 -9.47 -14.24
N THR A 171 -16.93 -10.45 -15.13
CA THR A 171 -16.32 -11.77 -14.98
C THR A 171 -15.55 -12.13 -16.25
N SER A 172 -14.36 -12.72 -16.11
CA SER A 172 -13.54 -13.18 -17.24
C SER A 172 -14.26 -14.26 -18.06
N THR A 173 -13.82 -14.47 -19.29
CA THR A 173 -14.42 -15.46 -20.22
C THR A 173 -14.44 -16.86 -19.60
N ASN A 174 -13.37 -17.27 -18.93
CA ASN A 174 -13.30 -18.59 -18.27
C ASN A 174 -13.99 -18.63 -16.90
N GLY A 175 -14.47 -17.48 -16.39
CA GLY A 175 -15.19 -17.41 -15.12
C GLY A 175 -14.30 -17.41 -13.88
N TYR A 176 -12.96 -17.47 -13.99
CA TYR A 176 -12.07 -17.58 -12.85
C TYR A 176 -11.64 -16.24 -12.23
N PHE A 177 -11.91 -15.13 -12.90
CA PHE A 177 -11.53 -13.80 -12.42
C PHE A 177 -12.73 -12.87 -12.42
N TYR A 178 -12.82 -12.04 -11.37
CA TYR A 178 -13.76 -10.92 -11.26
C TYR A 178 -13.05 -9.61 -11.43
N TYR A 179 -13.59 -8.72 -12.27
CA TYR A 179 -13.17 -7.33 -12.30
C TYR A 179 -13.86 -6.58 -11.17
N VAL A 180 -13.09 -5.98 -10.28
CA VAL A 180 -13.62 -5.37 -9.07
C VAL A 180 -13.12 -3.94 -8.88
N GLN A 181 -13.94 -3.14 -8.17
CA GLN A 181 -13.54 -1.86 -7.60
C GLN A 181 -13.34 -2.03 -6.10
N ALA A 182 -12.14 -1.77 -5.62
CA ALA A 182 -11.85 -1.55 -4.21
C ALA A 182 -11.85 -0.04 -3.91
N TYR A 183 -11.63 0.36 -2.64
CA TYR A 183 -11.77 1.78 -2.28
C TYR A 183 -10.74 2.68 -2.99
N ASN A 184 -9.56 2.20 -3.34
CA ASN A 184 -8.51 3.00 -3.99
C ASN A 184 -7.87 2.34 -5.20
N TYR A 185 -8.41 1.25 -5.69
CA TYR A 185 -7.93 0.59 -6.91
C TYR A 185 -8.99 -0.29 -7.54
N ARG A 186 -8.84 -0.60 -8.83
CA ARG A 186 -9.69 -1.55 -9.55
C ARG A 186 -8.86 -2.45 -10.46
N GLY A 187 -9.36 -3.64 -10.71
CA GLY A 187 -8.72 -4.63 -11.53
C GLY A 187 -9.31 -6.02 -11.30
N TRP A 188 -8.57 -7.04 -11.71
CA TRP A 188 -9.00 -8.43 -11.66
C TRP A 188 -8.50 -9.13 -10.41
N LEU A 189 -9.40 -9.81 -9.71
CA LEU A 189 -9.09 -10.74 -8.61
C LEU A 189 -9.47 -12.15 -9.02
N SER A 190 -8.71 -13.14 -8.56
CA SER A 190 -9.15 -14.54 -8.61
C SER A 190 -10.48 -14.67 -7.87
N LYS A 191 -11.46 -15.34 -8.46
CA LYS A 191 -12.75 -15.58 -7.82
C LYS A 191 -12.61 -16.34 -6.50
N PHE A 192 -11.57 -17.16 -6.35
CA PHE A 192 -11.32 -17.94 -5.14
C PHE A 192 -10.89 -17.08 -3.94
N ASP A 193 -10.50 -15.85 -4.19
CA ASP A 193 -10.13 -14.89 -3.16
C ASP A 193 -11.30 -14.01 -2.71
N VAL A 194 -12.48 -14.17 -3.34
CA VAL A 194 -13.66 -13.31 -3.12
C VAL A 194 -14.90 -14.17 -2.84
N ALA A 195 -15.68 -13.80 -1.84
CA ALA A 195 -16.98 -14.40 -1.56
C ALA A 195 -18.08 -13.36 -1.81
N GLU A 196 -19.13 -13.78 -2.52
CA GLU A 196 -20.28 -12.93 -2.77
C GLU A 196 -21.25 -12.90 -1.59
N THR A 197 -21.88 -11.75 -1.39
CA THR A 197 -22.89 -11.57 -0.35
C THR A 197 -23.90 -10.49 -0.77
N ASP A 198 -24.93 -10.29 0.03
CA ASP A 198 -25.87 -9.18 -0.14
C ASP A 198 -25.22 -7.86 0.29
N ARG A 199 -25.84 -6.75 -0.14
CA ARG A 199 -25.32 -5.40 0.14
C ARG A 199 -25.32 -5.09 1.64
N SER A 200 -26.30 -5.54 2.41
CA SER A 200 -26.38 -5.21 3.84
C SER A 200 -25.25 -5.87 4.63
N THR A 201 -24.90 -7.10 4.34
CA THR A 201 -23.74 -7.78 4.92
C THR A 201 -22.44 -7.13 4.45
N TRP A 202 -22.34 -6.84 3.16
CA TRP A 202 -21.20 -6.18 2.55
C TRP A 202 -20.87 -4.82 3.19
N LEU A 203 -21.90 -4.04 3.55
CA LEU A 203 -21.72 -2.73 4.21
C LEU A 203 -21.00 -2.85 5.55
N ARG A 204 -21.11 -3.96 6.26
CA ARG A 204 -20.36 -4.17 7.50
C ARG A 204 -18.85 -4.28 7.27
N TYR A 205 -18.43 -4.65 6.06
CA TYR A 205 -17.02 -4.67 5.66
C TYR A 205 -16.58 -3.34 5.03
N ALA A 206 -17.44 -2.68 4.29
CA ALA A 206 -17.16 -1.36 3.72
C ALA A 206 -17.03 -0.29 4.80
N GLU A 207 -17.87 -0.34 5.83
CA GLU A 207 -17.89 0.58 6.97
C GLU A 207 -17.97 -0.19 8.28
N PRO A 208 -16.91 -0.88 8.70
CA PRO A 208 -16.93 -1.64 9.94
C PRO A 208 -17.05 -0.70 11.14
N LYS A 209 -17.88 -1.11 12.12
CA LYS A 209 -18.11 -0.32 13.35
C LYS A 209 -17.35 -0.91 14.54
N ASN A 210 -17.39 -2.22 14.69
CA ASN A 210 -16.70 -2.95 15.76
C ASN A 210 -15.64 -3.84 15.12
N PHE A 211 -14.38 -3.49 15.29
CA PHE A 211 -13.29 -4.18 14.64
C PHE A 211 -12.00 -4.07 15.42
N LEU A 212 -11.09 -4.99 15.13
CA LEU A 212 -9.69 -4.91 15.51
C LEU A 212 -8.88 -4.44 14.32
N THR A 213 -7.91 -3.57 14.56
CA THR A 213 -6.91 -3.16 13.56
C THR A 213 -5.63 -3.94 13.79
N VAL A 214 -5.07 -4.50 12.73
CA VAL A 214 -3.72 -5.08 12.76
C VAL A 214 -2.72 -3.92 12.79
N VAL A 215 -1.97 -3.81 13.89
CA VAL A 215 -0.99 -2.74 14.11
C VAL A 215 0.45 -3.21 14.01
N ALA A 216 0.68 -4.51 14.03
CA ALA A 216 1.96 -5.13 13.68
C ALA A 216 2.16 -5.12 12.17
N LYS A 217 3.31 -5.58 11.71
CA LYS A 217 3.58 -5.79 10.28
C LYS A 217 2.49 -6.63 9.63
N ASP A 218 2.15 -7.74 10.26
CA ASP A 218 1.07 -8.63 9.86
C ASP A 218 0.55 -9.44 11.05
N TYR A 219 -0.56 -10.12 10.83
CA TYR A 219 -1.16 -11.04 11.78
C TYR A 219 -1.76 -12.22 11.01
N THR A 220 -1.42 -13.43 11.39
CA THR A 220 -1.91 -14.65 10.76
C THR A 220 -2.79 -15.41 11.72
N LEU A 221 -3.95 -15.84 11.24
CA LEU A 221 -4.87 -16.72 11.98
C LEU A 221 -5.29 -17.90 11.10
N LYS A 222 -5.85 -18.92 11.71
CA LYS A 222 -6.38 -20.08 10.99
C LYS A 222 -7.89 -19.94 10.85
N ALA A 223 -8.38 -20.01 9.62
CA ALA A 223 -9.80 -20.04 9.30
C ALA A 223 -10.03 -20.95 8.08
N ASP A 224 -11.15 -21.66 8.04
CA ASP A 224 -11.49 -22.60 6.97
C ASP A 224 -10.35 -23.59 6.67
N GLY A 225 -9.67 -24.04 7.74
CA GLY A 225 -8.57 -25.00 7.65
C GLY A 225 -7.27 -24.46 7.08
N ALA A 226 -7.14 -23.16 6.82
CA ALA A 226 -5.98 -22.55 6.21
C ALA A 226 -5.49 -21.33 7.00
N GLN A 227 -4.21 -21.01 6.84
CA GLN A 227 -3.64 -19.78 7.37
C GLN A 227 -4.10 -18.58 6.54
N VAL A 228 -4.58 -17.54 7.22
CA VAL A 228 -5.04 -16.29 6.58
C VAL A 228 -4.21 -15.15 7.13
N LEU A 229 -3.54 -14.42 6.24
CA LEU A 229 -2.66 -13.32 6.61
C LEU A 229 -3.38 -11.98 6.41
N PHE A 230 -3.38 -11.18 7.49
CA PHE A 230 -3.84 -9.80 7.50
C PHE A 230 -2.61 -8.90 7.67
N GLN A 231 -2.40 -7.99 6.73
CA GLN A 231 -1.28 -7.07 6.81
C GLN A 231 -1.64 -5.84 7.65
N GLN A 232 -0.65 -5.07 8.06
CA GLN A 232 -0.81 -3.85 8.84
C GLN A 232 -1.93 -2.96 8.26
N GLY A 233 -2.81 -2.49 9.13
CA GLY A 233 -3.97 -1.68 8.77
C GLY A 233 -5.21 -2.48 8.38
N ALA A 234 -5.11 -3.78 8.21
CA ALA A 234 -6.27 -4.63 7.99
C ALA A 234 -7.19 -4.65 9.22
N ARG A 235 -8.47 -4.91 9.00
CA ARG A 235 -9.50 -4.91 10.04
C ARG A 235 -10.15 -6.27 10.14
N LEU A 236 -10.33 -6.75 11.40
CA LEU A 236 -11.06 -7.97 11.71
C LEU A 236 -12.38 -7.58 12.37
N GLN A 237 -13.49 -8.13 11.88
CA GLN A 237 -14.82 -7.88 12.47
C GLN A 237 -14.87 -8.43 13.88
N LEU A 238 -15.12 -7.58 14.87
CA LEU A 238 -15.20 -7.96 16.28
C LEU A 238 -16.65 -8.35 16.63
N ALA A 239 -16.84 -9.59 17.07
CA ALA A 239 -18.13 -10.11 17.48
C ALA A 239 -18.33 -10.00 18.99
N ASP A 240 -17.27 -10.24 19.77
CA ASP A 240 -17.29 -10.21 21.23
C ASP A 240 -15.89 -9.99 21.78
N LYS A 241 -15.81 -9.42 22.96
CA LYS A 241 -14.55 -9.29 23.70
C LYS A 241 -14.72 -9.65 25.16
N LYS A 242 -13.72 -10.31 25.71
CA LYS A 242 -13.54 -10.57 27.13
C LYS A 242 -12.19 -9.99 27.58
N ALA A 243 -11.89 -10.01 28.88
CA ALA A 243 -10.70 -9.35 29.41
C ALA A 243 -9.39 -9.71 28.69
N SER A 244 -9.26 -10.94 28.19
CA SER A 244 -8.00 -11.44 27.58
C SER A 244 -8.20 -12.09 26.22
N ALA A 245 -9.38 -12.00 25.64
CA ALA A 245 -9.69 -12.67 24.38
C ALA A 245 -10.70 -11.88 23.52
N TYR A 246 -10.53 -12.01 22.21
CA TYR A 246 -11.45 -11.48 21.22
C TYR A 246 -12.11 -12.63 20.47
N THR A 247 -13.39 -12.50 20.15
CA THR A 247 -14.05 -13.33 19.13
C THR A 247 -14.25 -12.50 17.89
N VAL A 248 -13.66 -12.93 16.79
CA VAL A 248 -13.76 -12.24 15.49
C VAL A 248 -14.58 -13.08 14.51
N LYS A 249 -15.22 -12.41 13.56
CA LYS A 249 -15.89 -13.05 12.42
C LYS A 249 -14.96 -12.93 11.22
N VAL A 250 -14.46 -14.08 10.76
CA VAL A 250 -13.53 -14.13 9.63
C VAL A 250 -14.30 -14.49 8.37
N PRO A 251 -14.20 -13.71 7.29
CA PRO A 251 -14.89 -14.07 6.05
C PRO A 251 -14.26 -15.30 5.42
N VAL A 252 -15.08 -16.26 5.05
CA VAL A 252 -14.68 -17.47 4.32
C VAL A 252 -15.60 -17.68 3.12
N ARG A 253 -15.13 -18.41 2.13
CA ARG A 253 -15.84 -18.65 0.89
C ARG A 253 -16.37 -20.06 0.85
N THR A 254 -17.68 -20.22 0.62
CA THR A 254 -18.29 -21.53 0.38
C THR A 254 -17.89 -22.08 -0.99
N LYS A 255 -18.15 -23.37 -1.24
CA LYS A 255 -17.94 -23.99 -2.55
C LYS A 255 -18.70 -23.28 -3.66
N GLU A 256 -19.87 -22.72 -3.35
CA GLU A 256 -20.73 -21.97 -4.28
C GLU A 256 -20.31 -20.52 -4.45
N GLY A 257 -19.20 -20.09 -3.77
CA GLY A 257 -18.69 -18.75 -3.88
C GLY A 257 -19.37 -17.71 -2.99
N LYS A 258 -20.12 -18.16 -1.99
CA LYS A 258 -20.86 -17.27 -1.07
C LYS A 258 -20.07 -17.02 0.21
N LEU A 259 -20.35 -15.88 0.83
CA LEU A 259 -19.75 -15.50 2.09
C LEU A 259 -20.35 -16.33 3.24
N GLN A 260 -19.46 -16.89 4.04
CA GLN A 260 -19.73 -17.32 5.41
C GLN A 260 -18.78 -16.59 6.36
N GLU A 261 -19.20 -16.47 7.61
CA GLU A 261 -18.36 -15.86 8.64
C GLU A 261 -18.02 -16.89 9.70
N GLU A 262 -16.76 -17.24 9.82
CA GLU A 262 -16.27 -18.16 10.84
C GLU A 262 -15.91 -17.39 12.10
N LYS A 263 -16.42 -17.82 13.23
CA LYS A 263 -16.03 -17.24 14.52
C LYS A 263 -14.71 -17.86 14.97
N VAL A 264 -13.75 -17.00 15.25
CA VAL A 264 -12.41 -17.39 15.72
C VAL A 264 -12.12 -16.65 17.02
N VAL A 265 -11.66 -17.37 18.03
CA VAL A 265 -11.24 -16.77 19.31
C VAL A 265 -9.75 -16.52 19.26
N LEU A 266 -9.35 -15.29 19.54
CA LEU A 266 -7.95 -14.82 19.56
C LEU A 266 -7.60 -14.32 20.95
N ALA A 267 -6.41 -14.66 21.42
CA ALA A 267 -5.87 -14.02 22.60
C ALA A 267 -5.58 -12.54 22.33
N ALA A 268 -5.89 -11.67 23.26
CA ALA A 268 -5.49 -10.28 23.20
C ALA A 268 -3.95 -10.19 23.19
N ASN A 269 -3.40 -9.40 22.25
CA ASN A 269 -1.95 -9.28 22.08
C ASN A 269 -1.62 -7.91 21.47
N ALA A 270 -0.33 -7.58 21.45
CA ALA A 270 0.17 -6.29 20.98
C ALA A 270 0.00 -6.06 19.47
N SER A 271 -0.29 -7.11 18.69
CA SER A 271 -0.49 -6.99 17.23
C SER A 271 -1.87 -6.49 16.85
N LEU A 272 -2.85 -6.55 17.78
CA LEU A 272 -4.24 -6.21 17.54
C LEU A 272 -4.66 -5.06 18.44
N HIS A 273 -5.34 -4.08 17.88
CA HIS A 273 -5.88 -2.93 18.59
C HIS A 273 -7.37 -2.79 18.33
N GLU A 274 -8.17 -2.57 19.35
CA GLU A 274 -9.61 -2.32 19.21
C GLU A 274 -9.83 -0.94 18.60
N GLY A 275 -10.44 -0.91 17.41
CA GLY A 275 -10.57 0.32 16.62
C GLY A 275 -9.25 0.77 16.03
N TYR A 276 -9.22 1.99 15.50
CA TYR A 276 -7.98 2.59 15.00
C TYR A 276 -7.12 3.11 16.14
N LEU A 277 -5.80 3.13 15.93
CA LEU A 277 -4.89 3.87 16.79
C LEU A 277 -5.24 5.37 16.75
N PRO A 278 -5.02 6.11 17.84
CA PRO A 278 -5.04 7.57 17.77
C PRO A 278 -4.09 8.08 16.68
N TYR A 279 -4.52 9.06 15.90
CA TYR A 279 -3.65 9.66 14.90
C TYR A 279 -2.66 10.59 15.60
N THR A 280 -1.50 10.06 15.87
CA THR A 280 -0.32 10.79 16.33
C THR A 280 0.82 10.52 15.35
N THR A 281 1.74 11.46 15.19
CA THR A 281 2.89 11.23 14.29
C THR A 281 3.80 10.13 14.82
N ASN A 282 3.89 9.94 16.14
CA ASN A 282 4.63 8.82 16.72
C ASN A 282 4.00 7.46 16.40
N ASN A 283 2.67 7.34 16.36
CA ASN A 283 2.02 6.11 15.92
C ASN A 283 2.33 5.80 14.45
N ILE A 284 2.40 6.83 13.59
CA ILE A 284 2.80 6.65 12.19
C ILE A 284 4.25 6.15 12.11
N ILE A 285 5.16 6.76 12.84
CA ILE A 285 6.58 6.36 12.87
C ILE A 285 6.73 4.91 13.36
N ARG A 286 6.06 4.55 14.47
CA ARG A 286 6.10 3.18 15.00
C ARG A 286 5.55 2.17 13.99
N SER A 287 4.46 2.50 13.34
CA SER A 287 3.86 1.64 12.30
C SER A 287 4.82 1.43 11.13
N ALA A 288 5.48 2.49 10.67
CA ALA A 288 6.45 2.41 9.59
C ALA A 288 7.62 1.47 9.95
N PHE A 289 8.15 1.58 11.15
CA PHE A 289 9.28 0.74 11.58
C PHE A 289 8.94 -0.74 11.71
N LYS A 290 7.66 -1.11 11.76
CA LYS A 290 7.26 -2.54 11.72
C LYS A 290 7.74 -3.23 10.44
N PHE A 291 7.91 -2.47 9.37
CA PHE A 291 8.38 -2.99 8.08
C PHE A 291 9.90 -2.83 7.86
N TYR A 292 10.63 -2.26 8.80
CA TYR A 292 12.07 -2.09 8.63
C TYR A 292 12.75 -3.40 8.24
N ASP A 293 13.64 -3.35 7.24
CA ASP A 293 14.36 -4.49 6.65
C ASP A 293 13.47 -5.51 5.91
N SER A 294 12.19 -5.28 5.77
CA SER A 294 11.30 -6.10 4.95
C SER A 294 11.62 -5.93 3.47
N VAL A 295 11.35 -6.97 2.68
CA VAL A 295 11.57 -6.96 1.23
C VAL A 295 10.70 -5.88 0.57
N TYR A 296 11.28 -5.13 -0.37
CA TYR A 296 10.49 -4.35 -1.33
C TYR A 296 9.75 -5.32 -2.24
N ALA A 297 8.44 -5.15 -2.38
CA ALA A 297 7.65 -5.99 -3.25
C ALA A 297 6.67 -5.16 -4.06
N TRP A 298 6.88 -5.11 -5.36
CA TRP A 298 6.04 -4.40 -6.31
C TRP A 298 4.57 -4.85 -6.19
N GLY A 299 3.66 -3.87 -6.10
CA GLY A 299 2.23 -4.14 -5.99
C GLY A 299 1.83 -4.96 -4.77
N GLY A 300 2.63 -4.97 -3.71
CA GLY A 300 2.35 -5.74 -2.50
C GLY A 300 2.53 -7.24 -2.63
N LEU A 301 3.21 -7.71 -3.67
CA LEU A 301 3.59 -9.12 -3.81
C LEU A 301 4.43 -9.60 -2.62
N GLN A 302 4.63 -10.90 -2.48
CA GLN A 302 5.43 -11.52 -1.42
C GLN A 302 5.00 -11.14 -0.01
N GLN A 303 3.72 -10.77 0.16
CA GLN A 303 3.16 -10.34 1.47
C GLN A 303 3.98 -9.18 2.07
N SER A 304 4.49 -8.29 1.23
CA SER A 304 5.31 -7.17 1.62
C SER A 304 4.77 -5.85 1.03
N VAL A 305 5.63 -4.84 0.91
CA VAL A 305 5.22 -3.48 0.54
C VAL A 305 6.13 -2.89 -0.52
N ASP A 306 5.57 -2.08 -1.41
CA ASP A 306 6.31 -1.11 -2.23
C ASP A 306 6.35 0.26 -1.53
N CYS A 307 6.83 1.29 -2.21
CA CYS A 307 7.02 2.59 -1.59
C CYS A 307 5.71 3.22 -1.10
N SER A 308 4.66 3.15 -1.89
CA SER A 308 3.38 3.80 -1.59
C SER A 308 2.47 2.95 -0.70
N SER A 309 2.49 1.63 -0.81
CA SER A 309 1.74 0.77 0.12
C SER A 309 2.34 0.77 1.52
N PHE A 310 3.65 0.92 1.63
CA PHE A 310 4.34 1.17 2.90
C PHE A 310 3.74 2.39 3.63
N ILE A 311 3.55 3.49 2.91
CA ILE A 311 2.91 4.71 3.43
C ILE A 311 1.44 4.46 3.78
N SER A 312 0.68 3.87 2.84
CA SER A 312 -0.76 3.59 3.03
C SER A 312 -1.02 2.73 4.25
N ASN A 313 -0.22 1.69 4.47
CA ASN A 313 -0.40 0.78 5.60
C ASN A 313 -0.22 1.50 6.94
N ALA A 314 0.79 2.35 7.06
CA ALA A 314 1.03 3.12 8.28
C ALA A 314 -0.17 4.03 8.59
N TYR A 315 -0.70 4.74 7.60
CA TYR A 315 -1.85 5.63 7.77
C TYR A 315 -3.17 4.89 7.99
N ARG A 316 -3.34 3.69 7.43
CA ARG A 316 -4.51 2.86 7.71
C ARG A 316 -4.64 2.48 9.18
N THR A 317 -3.53 2.35 9.90
CA THR A 317 -3.58 2.04 11.35
C THR A 317 -4.31 3.12 12.16
N VAL A 318 -4.31 4.35 11.68
CA VAL A 318 -5.01 5.49 12.31
C VAL A 318 -6.33 5.85 11.59
N GLY A 319 -6.77 5.00 10.66
CA GLY A 319 -8.05 5.17 9.95
C GLY A 319 -8.02 6.16 8.79
N ILE A 320 -6.85 6.53 8.28
CA ILE A 320 -6.71 7.39 7.10
C ILE A 320 -6.50 6.51 5.87
N PHE A 321 -7.36 6.67 4.88
CA PHE A 321 -7.38 5.87 3.65
C PHE A 321 -6.87 6.67 2.47
N LEU A 322 -5.56 6.58 2.23
CA LEU A 322 -4.85 7.30 1.18
C LEU A 322 -5.10 6.69 -0.20
N PRO A 323 -4.88 7.47 -1.27
CA PRO A 323 -4.73 6.88 -2.61
C PRO A 323 -3.61 5.85 -2.62
N ARG A 324 -3.68 4.90 -3.56
CA ARG A 324 -2.74 3.78 -3.60
C ARG A 324 -1.36 4.15 -4.13
N ASN A 325 -1.30 4.97 -5.16
CA ASN A 325 -0.04 5.27 -5.84
C ASN A 325 0.65 6.52 -5.27
N ALA A 326 1.98 6.56 -5.37
CA ALA A 326 2.77 7.65 -4.82
C ALA A 326 2.41 9.02 -5.41
N ASP A 327 2.20 9.09 -6.72
CA ASP A 327 1.79 10.30 -7.43
C ASP A 327 0.39 10.77 -7.03
N GLU A 328 -0.50 9.84 -6.78
CA GLU A 328 -1.85 10.14 -6.28
C GLU A 328 -1.82 10.64 -4.82
N GLN A 329 -0.97 10.07 -3.99
CA GLN A 329 -0.74 10.54 -2.61
C GLN A 329 -0.17 11.95 -2.60
N GLU A 330 0.71 12.26 -3.54
CA GLU A 330 1.35 13.57 -3.68
C GLU A 330 0.34 14.69 -3.93
N THR A 331 -0.69 14.43 -4.71
CA THR A 331 -1.68 15.43 -5.15
C THR A 331 -3.01 15.38 -4.39
N SER A 332 -3.13 14.52 -3.41
CA SER A 332 -4.35 14.33 -2.62
C SER A 332 -4.54 15.46 -1.58
N ALA A 333 -5.48 15.26 -0.66
CA ALA A 333 -5.71 16.20 0.43
C ALA A 333 -4.51 16.27 1.39
N GLY A 334 -4.33 17.42 2.02
CA GLY A 334 -3.26 17.65 2.99
C GLY A 334 -2.64 19.03 2.84
N ILE A 335 -1.59 19.25 3.59
CA ILE A 335 -0.76 20.45 3.49
C ILE A 335 0.40 20.13 2.57
N HIS A 336 0.50 20.84 1.45
CA HIS A 336 1.49 20.60 0.41
C HIS A 336 2.58 21.68 0.45
N LYS A 337 3.83 21.26 0.39
CA LYS A 337 4.99 22.15 0.15
C LYS A 337 5.60 21.73 -1.17
N LYS A 338 5.31 22.52 -2.22
CA LYS A 338 5.86 22.29 -3.57
C LYS A 338 7.30 22.79 -3.63
N MET A 339 8.21 21.96 -4.16
CA MET A 339 9.65 22.21 -4.08
C MET A 339 10.32 22.31 -5.45
N GLY A 340 9.61 22.10 -6.55
CA GLY A 340 10.20 21.95 -7.88
C GLY A 340 11.19 23.02 -8.32
N ASN A 341 10.99 24.28 -7.88
CA ASN A 341 11.84 25.41 -8.26
C ASN A 341 12.79 25.87 -7.12
N MET A 342 12.91 25.09 -6.06
CA MET A 342 13.75 25.44 -4.91
C MET A 342 15.20 25.00 -5.11
N SER A 343 16.14 25.80 -4.58
CA SER A 343 17.54 25.39 -4.43
C SER A 343 17.67 24.30 -3.34
N SER A 344 18.82 23.63 -3.30
CA SER A 344 19.14 22.67 -2.23
C SER A 344 18.99 23.28 -0.84
N ALA A 345 19.48 24.52 -0.65
CA ALA A 345 19.37 25.23 0.62
C ALA A 345 17.92 25.54 1.02
N GLN A 346 17.09 25.96 0.06
CA GLN A 346 15.68 26.21 0.29
C GLN A 346 14.94 24.91 0.66
N ARG A 347 15.24 23.81 -0.03
CA ARG A 347 14.65 22.47 0.25
C ARG A 347 15.02 22.01 1.66
N ALA A 348 16.29 22.10 2.02
CA ALA A 348 16.77 21.75 3.35
C ALA A 348 16.04 22.56 4.44
N ASN A 349 15.83 23.85 4.20
CA ASN A 349 15.13 24.71 5.14
C ASN A 349 13.64 24.33 5.31
N VAL A 350 12.96 23.97 4.22
CA VAL A 350 11.57 23.48 4.29
C VAL A 350 11.49 22.18 5.10
N ILE A 351 12.38 21.23 4.85
CA ILE A 351 12.39 19.95 5.54
C ILE A 351 12.70 20.09 7.01
N LYS A 352 13.58 21.04 7.38
CA LYS A 352 13.89 21.33 8.78
C LYS A 352 12.66 21.67 9.61
N GLY A 353 11.65 22.34 9.03
CA GLY A 353 10.40 22.69 9.68
C GLY A 353 9.26 21.68 9.44
N LEU A 354 9.53 20.60 8.73
CA LEU A 354 8.48 19.63 8.38
C LEU A 354 8.14 18.73 9.57
N THR A 355 6.86 18.42 9.72
CA THR A 355 6.39 17.49 10.73
C THR A 355 6.85 16.06 10.42
N PRO A 356 7.52 15.36 11.36
CA PRO A 356 7.78 13.93 11.18
C PRO A 356 6.51 13.16 10.90
N GLY A 357 6.59 12.16 10.03
CA GLY A 357 5.40 11.45 9.52
C GLY A 357 4.84 12.02 8.22
N SER A 358 5.28 13.21 7.80
CA SER A 358 4.99 13.75 6.47
C SER A 358 5.67 12.91 5.39
N THR A 359 5.12 12.95 4.18
CA THR A 359 5.69 12.23 3.04
C THR A 359 6.55 13.16 2.17
N LEU A 360 7.62 12.59 1.64
CA LEU A 360 8.55 13.25 0.75
C LEU A 360 8.42 12.58 -0.62
N HIS A 361 8.00 13.36 -1.62
CA HIS A 361 7.72 12.85 -2.96
C HIS A 361 8.75 13.32 -3.97
N MET A 362 9.17 12.40 -4.81
CA MET A 362 9.90 12.68 -6.04
C MET A 362 9.31 11.80 -7.15
N ASP A 363 9.70 12.05 -8.39
CA ASP A 363 9.20 11.24 -9.50
C ASP A 363 9.47 9.75 -9.27
N GLY A 364 8.39 8.96 -9.24
CA GLY A 364 8.44 7.51 -9.07
C GLY A 364 8.75 6.99 -7.67
N HIS A 365 8.77 7.84 -6.64
CA HIS A 365 9.09 7.40 -5.28
C HIS A 365 8.47 8.27 -4.19
N VAL A 366 8.21 7.65 -3.03
CA VAL A 366 7.74 8.33 -1.83
C VAL A 366 8.48 7.80 -0.60
N MET A 367 8.77 8.68 0.35
CA MET A 367 9.48 8.39 1.59
C MET A 367 8.70 8.97 2.78
N LEU A 368 8.89 8.39 3.96
CA LEU A 368 8.33 8.93 5.20
C LEU A 368 9.42 9.68 5.97
N TYR A 369 9.19 10.95 6.22
CA TYR A 369 10.12 11.78 6.98
C TYR A 369 10.10 11.40 8.46
N LEU A 370 11.29 11.17 9.04
CA LEU A 370 11.46 10.77 10.44
C LEU A 370 11.84 11.93 11.35
N GLY A 371 12.42 12.98 10.82
CA GLY A 371 13.04 14.06 11.57
C GLY A 371 14.49 14.24 11.18
N SER A 372 15.18 15.15 11.87
CA SER A 372 16.58 15.43 11.63
C SER A 372 17.42 15.07 12.86
N SER A 373 18.67 14.67 12.62
CA SER A 373 19.69 14.48 13.65
C SER A 373 20.95 15.22 13.20
N ASN A 374 21.47 16.10 14.04
CA ASN A 374 22.58 17.01 13.69
C ASN A 374 22.33 17.74 12.35
N GLU A 375 21.13 18.25 12.19
CA GLU A 375 20.67 18.98 10.99
C GLU A 375 20.58 18.12 9.71
N ILE A 376 20.81 16.82 9.79
CA ILE A 376 20.68 15.90 8.66
C ILE A 376 19.28 15.29 8.71
N PRO A 377 18.45 15.47 7.66
CA PRO A 377 17.13 14.84 7.60
C PRO A 377 17.22 13.37 7.22
N TYR A 378 16.39 12.56 7.86
CA TYR A 378 16.29 11.12 7.61
C TYR A 378 14.86 10.72 7.25
N ALA A 379 14.76 9.69 6.42
CA ALA A 379 13.51 9.10 6.01
C ALA A 379 13.56 7.58 6.09
N ILE A 380 12.41 6.96 6.31
CA ILE A 380 12.22 5.51 6.16
C ILE A 380 11.38 5.28 4.92
N HIS A 381 11.78 4.34 4.09
CA HIS A 381 11.08 4.06 2.83
C HIS A 381 11.39 2.67 2.28
N SER A 382 10.44 2.13 1.52
CA SER A 382 10.64 0.90 0.75
C SER A 382 11.31 1.27 -0.56
N LEU A 383 12.56 0.83 -0.74
CA LEU A 383 13.45 1.29 -1.81
C LEU A 383 13.86 0.15 -2.73
N GLY A 384 13.62 0.32 -4.02
CA GLY A 384 14.07 -0.65 -5.04
C GLY A 384 15.55 -0.54 -5.32
N SER A 385 16.01 0.65 -5.66
CA SER A 385 17.42 0.91 -6.02
C SER A 385 17.76 2.38 -5.84
N HIS A 386 19.05 2.67 -5.78
CA HIS A 386 19.61 4.01 -5.89
C HIS A 386 20.88 3.99 -6.74
N TYR A 387 21.48 5.15 -6.96
CA TYR A 387 22.66 5.29 -7.83
C TYR A 387 23.80 5.97 -7.08
N THR A 388 25.02 5.66 -7.47
CA THR A 388 26.23 6.36 -7.03
C THR A 388 27.09 6.60 -8.26
N GLY A 389 27.32 7.86 -8.64
CA GLY A 389 28.09 8.19 -9.83
C GLY A 389 27.56 7.53 -11.11
N GLY A 390 26.25 7.40 -11.25
CA GLY A 390 25.59 6.75 -12.38
C GLY A 390 25.53 5.23 -12.31
N THR A 391 26.11 4.60 -11.29
CA THR A 391 26.04 3.15 -11.11
C THR A 391 24.85 2.76 -10.25
N ARG A 392 24.02 1.86 -10.74
CA ARG A 392 22.82 1.38 -10.03
C ARG A 392 23.18 0.39 -8.91
N HIS A 393 22.62 0.62 -7.75
CA HIS A 393 22.69 -0.30 -6.60
C HIS A 393 21.28 -0.81 -6.25
N SER A 394 21.09 -2.10 -6.37
CA SER A 394 19.86 -2.76 -5.96
C SER A 394 19.77 -2.82 -4.44
N VAL A 395 18.66 -2.43 -3.87
CA VAL A 395 18.38 -2.46 -2.42
C VAL A 395 17.27 -3.44 -2.09
N MET A 396 16.10 -3.26 -2.69
CA MET A 396 14.92 -4.11 -2.55
C MET A 396 14.52 -4.37 -1.09
N LYS A 397 14.53 -3.32 -0.27
CA LYS A 397 14.20 -3.37 1.17
C LYS A 397 13.61 -2.05 1.67
N VAL A 398 12.97 -2.14 2.82
CA VAL A 398 12.64 -0.96 3.64
C VAL A 398 13.91 -0.56 4.40
N VAL A 399 14.33 0.67 4.20
CA VAL A 399 15.58 1.24 4.75
C VAL A 399 15.35 2.58 5.40
N VAL A 400 16.26 2.97 6.26
CA VAL A 400 16.41 4.35 6.74
C VAL A 400 17.60 4.98 6.00
N SER A 401 17.42 6.16 5.45
CA SER A 401 18.47 6.89 4.76
C SER A 401 18.39 8.38 5.06
N ASP A 402 19.51 9.10 4.80
CA ASP A 402 19.45 10.53 4.59
C ASP A 402 18.87 10.84 3.19
N LEU A 403 18.89 12.10 2.77
CA LEU A 403 18.40 12.52 1.47
C LEU A 403 19.51 12.71 0.43
N ASN A 404 20.70 12.16 0.69
CA ASN A 404 21.85 12.24 -0.22
C ASN A 404 21.98 11.02 -1.14
N LEU A 405 21.06 10.08 -1.09
CA LEU A 405 20.93 9.06 -2.12
C LEU A 405 20.77 9.74 -3.48
N GLN A 406 21.26 9.14 -4.55
CA GLN A 406 21.22 9.72 -5.90
C GLN A 406 20.28 8.93 -6.83
N LYS A 407 19.71 9.65 -7.77
CA LYS A 407 19.07 9.09 -8.97
C LYS A 407 20.12 8.87 -10.08
N SER A 408 19.69 8.25 -11.17
CA SER A 408 20.57 7.92 -12.32
C SER A 408 21.25 9.16 -12.93
N ASN A 409 20.62 10.33 -12.81
CA ASN A 409 21.16 11.60 -13.30
C ASN A 409 22.21 12.25 -12.37
N GLY A 410 22.52 11.61 -11.24
CA GLY A 410 23.48 12.10 -10.26
C GLY A 410 22.92 13.11 -9.25
N ASN A 411 21.68 13.55 -9.43
CA ASN A 411 21.04 14.45 -8.46
C ASN A 411 20.68 13.69 -7.19
N THR A 412 20.79 14.37 -6.05
CA THR A 412 20.37 13.81 -4.77
C THR A 412 18.85 13.73 -4.67
N TYR A 413 18.35 12.86 -3.80
CA TYR A 413 16.92 12.80 -3.50
C TYR A 413 16.39 14.13 -3.00
N LEU A 414 17.15 14.84 -2.18
CA LEU A 414 16.80 16.20 -1.75
C LEU A 414 16.48 17.11 -2.93
N ASP A 415 17.37 17.15 -3.92
CA ASP A 415 17.23 18.02 -5.10
C ASP A 415 16.17 17.52 -6.09
N GLU A 416 15.76 16.27 -6.00
CA GLU A 416 14.72 15.68 -6.82
C GLU A 416 13.32 15.73 -6.17
N LEU A 417 13.22 16.18 -4.92
CA LEU A 417 11.92 16.30 -4.27
C LEU A 417 11.02 17.28 -5.01
N THR A 418 9.80 16.84 -5.27
CA THR A 418 8.77 17.65 -5.93
C THR A 418 7.79 18.25 -4.94
N THR A 419 7.40 17.49 -3.92
CA THR A 419 6.42 17.91 -2.94
C THR A 419 6.65 17.20 -1.61
N CYS A 420 6.40 17.90 -0.50
CA CYS A 420 6.23 17.30 0.81
C CYS A 420 4.76 17.43 1.21
N VAL A 421 4.17 16.37 1.77
CA VAL A 421 2.75 16.35 2.15
C VAL A 421 2.61 16.00 3.62
N THR A 422 1.86 16.82 4.35
CA THR A 422 1.44 16.53 5.72
C THR A 422 -0.05 16.26 5.72
N PHE A 423 -0.46 15.09 6.19
CA PHE A 423 -1.84 14.63 6.13
C PHE A 423 -2.64 15.13 7.33
N ARG A 424 -3.20 16.32 7.17
CA ARG A 424 -4.13 16.93 8.13
C ARG A 424 -4.94 18.07 7.51
#